data_a748cf0935c7f9b2c3703d0d5f89680c
#
_entry.id   a748cf0935c7f9b2c3703d0d5f89680c
#
_cell.length_a   1.000
_cell.length_b   1.000
_cell.length_c   1.000
_cell.angle_alpha   90.00
_cell.angle_beta   90.00
_cell.angle_gamma   90.00
#
_symmetry.space_group_name_H-M   'P 1'
#
loop_
_entity.id
_entity.type
_entity.pdbx_description
1 polymer ?
#
loop_
_entity_poly.entity_id
_entity_poly.type
_entity_poly.pdbx_seq_one_letter_code
_entity_poly.pdbx_strand_id
1 'polypeptide(L)'
;MITLGSLFDGIGGWQLAAVKNGVKPLWSSEIDPFPASITGKHFPDTIQLGDITKINGAEIPPVDIICAGSPCQDLSIAGRREGLDGKRSGLFYHAMRIVREMREKTNGKYPRFFVWENVLGAFTSNARRDFKAVLEEIGQADIPMPASGRWARAGMVRSKECGIAWRVLDAQFWGVPQHRERIFLVAGFRGWGGTSRYSLTQKACAGILRRAKERGKCLPEMLETVLARQAHNGD
;
A
#
# COMPACT_ATOMS: atom_id res chain seq x y z
N MET A 1 18.91 -5.84 -8.45
CA MET A 1 17.91 -6.74 -7.82
C MET A 1 16.98 -5.87 -6.98
N ILE A 2 15.68 -6.08 -7.05
CA ILE A 2 14.70 -5.35 -6.22
C ILE A 2 14.76 -5.91 -4.79
N THR A 3 14.67 -5.03 -3.80
CA THR A 3 14.79 -5.36 -2.38
C THR A 3 13.51 -5.05 -1.61
N LEU A 4 13.27 -5.79 -0.52
CA LEU A 4 12.07 -5.67 0.31
C LEU A 4 12.43 -5.62 1.79
N GLY A 5 11.72 -4.77 2.52
CA GLY A 5 11.59 -4.80 3.96
C GLY A 5 10.13 -4.99 4.35
N SER A 6 9.87 -5.72 5.42
CA SER A 6 8.50 -5.99 5.87
C SER A 6 8.28 -5.58 7.32
N LEU A 7 7.11 -5.05 7.58
CA LEU A 7 6.63 -4.61 8.89
C LEU A 7 5.37 -5.40 9.26
N PHE A 8 5.25 -5.77 10.53
CA PHE A 8 4.18 -6.65 11.03
C PHE A 8 4.19 -7.99 10.29
N ASP A 9 5.35 -8.60 10.27
CA ASP A 9 5.70 -9.63 9.31
C ASP A 9 5.00 -10.97 9.55
N GLY A 10 4.60 -11.25 10.79
CA GLY A 10 4.05 -12.55 11.16
C GLY A 10 5.07 -13.66 10.88
N ILE A 11 4.62 -14.71 10.20
CA ILE A 11 5.44 -15.89 9.89
C ILE A 11 6.20 -15.80 8.55
N GLY A 12 6.41 -14.59 8.00
CA GLY A 12 7.22 -14.41 6.80
C GLY A 12 6.48 -14.50 5.47
N GLY A 13 5.19 -14.18 5.45
CA GLY A 13 4.38 -14.21 4.22
C GLY A 13 4.90 -13.26 3.14
N TRP A 14 5.37 -12.08 3.53
CA TRP A 14 5.94 -11.09 2.61
C TRP A 14 7.28 -11.55 2.02
N GLN A 15 8.16 -12.15 2.84
CA GLN A 15 9.43 -12.69 2.37
C GLN A 15 9.22 -13.86 1.41
N LEU A 16 8.27 -14.76 1.73
CA LEU A 16 7.94 -15.86 0.83
C LEU A 16 7.46 -15.36 -0.53
N ALA A 17 6.58 -14.37 -0.54
CA ALA A 17 6.10 -13.74 -1.76
C ALA A 17 7.25 -13.05 -2.52
N ALA A 18 8.13 -12.34 -1.82
CA ALA A 18 9.29 -11.67 -2.39
C ALA A 18 10.21 -12.66 -3.10
N VAL A 19 10.66 -13.70 -2.41
CA VAL A 19 11.59 -14.71 -2.97
C VAL A 19 10.99 -15.40 -4.19
N LYS A 20 9.71 -15.78 -4.15
CA LYS A 20 9.00 -16.39 -5.30
C LYS A 20 8.94 -15.48 -6.53
N ASN A 21 9.07 -14.16 -6.35
CA ASN A 21 9.04 -13.18 -7.42
C ASN A 21 10.41 -12.53 -7.72
N GLY A 22 11.51 -13.15 -7.26
CA GLY A 22 12.87 -12.66 -7.54
C GLY A 22 13.21 -11.34 -6.82
N VAL A 23 12.49 -11.01 -5.74
CA VAL A 23 12.75 -9.86 -4.86
C VAL A 23 13.52 -10.35 -3.64
N LYS A 24 14.57 -9.64 -3.24
CA LYS A 24 15.41 -10.01 -2.10
C LYS A 24 14.89 -9.35 -0.81
N PRO A 25 14.42 -10.12 0.20
CA PRO A 25 14.14 -9.58 1.52
C PRO A 25 15.45 -9.21 2.23
N LEU A 26 15.52 -8.01 2.80
CA LEU A 26 16.68 -7.55 3.55
C LEU A 26 16.43 -7.53 5.06
N TRP A 27 15.23 -7.14 5.48
CA TRP A 27 14.88 -7.05 6.88
C TRP A 27 13.38 -7.24 7.12
N SER A 28 13.03 -7.62 8.35
CA SER A 28 11.64 -7.74 8.81
C SER A 28 11.49 -7.23 10.24
N SER A 29 10.30 -6.76 10.57
CA SER A 29 9.90 -6.34 11.92
C SER A 29 8.69 -7.15 12.37
N GLU A 30 8.88 -7.91 13.44
CA GLU A 30 7.85 -8.66 14.15
C GLU A 30 8.17 -8.63 15.64
N ILE A 31 7.18 -8.30 16.47
CA ILE A 31 7.38 -8.18 17.91
C ILE A 31 7.17 -9.51 18.64
N ASP A 32 6.32 -10.38 18.10
CA ASP A 32 6.06 -11.70 18.69
C ASP A 32 7.24 -12.65 18.40
N PRO A 33 7.88 -13.20 19.45
CA PRO A 33 9.04 -14.06 19.27
C PRO A 33 8.73 -15.35 18.51
N PHE A 34 7.52 -15.88 18.59
CA PHE A 34 7.19 -17.13 17.90
C PHE A 34 7.14 -16.97 16.38
N PRO A 35 6.35 -16.05 15.78
CA PRO A 35 6.43 -15.77 14.34
C PRO A 35 7.82 -15.33 13.89
N ALA A 36 8.51 -14.47 14.66
CA ALA A 36 9.87 -14.04 14.34
C ALA A 36 10.86 -15.23 14.25
N SER A 37 10.72 -16.23 15.11
CA SER A 37 11.56 -17.44 15.06
C SER A 37 11.34 -18.25 13.77
N ILE A 38 10.08 -18.31 13.28
CA ILE A 38 9.73 -18.98 12.03
C ILE A 38 10.37 -18.26 10.85
N THR A 39 10.24 -16.91 10.81
CA THR A 39 10.87 -16.10 9.77
C THR A 39 12.38 -16.25 9.78
N GLY A 40 13.02 -16.17 10.95
CA GLY A 40 14.47 -16.36 11.09
C GLY A 40 14.96 -17.73 10.62
N LYS A 41 14.18 -18.78 10.82
CA LYS A 41 14.48 -20.13 10.35
C LYS A 41 14.41 -20.28 8.83
N HIS A 42 13.38 -19.69 8.21
CA HIS A 42 13.13 -19.84 6.77
C HIS A 42 13.85 -18.80 5.91
N PHE A 43 14.20 -17.65 6.48
CA PHE A 43 14.89 -16.54 5.81
C PHE A 43 16.07 -16.05 6.68
N PRO A 44 17.11 -16.90 6.89
CA PRO A 44 18.20 -16.62 7.82
C PRO A 44 19.03 -15.38 7.43
N ASP A 45 19.04 -14.98 6.16
CA ASP A 45 19.74 -13.81 5.66
C ASP A 45 18.96 -12.50 5.89
N THR A 46 17.72 -12.57 6.40
CA THR A 46 16.87 -11.42 6.66
C THR A 46 17.14 -10.87 8.08
N ILE A 47 17.47 -9.58 8.19
CA ILE A 47 17.72 -8.93 9.48
C ILE A 47 16.41 -8.81 10.26
N GLN A 48 16.37 -9.35 11.49
CA GLN A 48 15.22 -9.24 12.37
C GLN A 48 15.33 -7.95 13.18
N LEU A 49 14.41 -6.98 12.98
CA LEU A 49 14.43 -5.65 13.60
C LEU A 49 13.58 -5.57 14.89
N GLY A 50 12.71 -6.57 15.14
CA GLY A 50 11.86 -6.63 16.34
C GLY A 50 10.78 -5.55 16.36
N ASP A 51 10.71 -4.80 17.46
CA ASP A 51 9.67 -3.81 17.76
C ASP A 51 9.73 -2.59 16.84
N ILE A 52 8.67 -2.39 16.03
CA ILE A 52 8.54 -1.27 15.08
C ILE A 52 8.67 0.11 15.72
N THR A 53 8.31 0.25 16.99
CA THR A 53 8.39 1.54 17.71
C THR A 53 9.82 2.00 17.93
N LYS A 54 10.77 1.06 17.94
CA LYS A 54 12.20 1.30 18.19
C LYS A 54 13.04 1.43 16.90
N ILE A 55 12.45 1.13 15.74
CA ILE A 55 13.15 1.20 14.46
C ILE A 55 13.34 2.65 14.04
N ASN A 56 14.56 3.02 13.68
CA ASN A 56 14.88 4.26 12.96
C ASN A 56 15.06 3.94 11.47
N GLY A 57 14.15 4.42 10.64
CA GLY A 57 14.16 4.17 9.19
C GLY A 57 15.39 4.72 8.45
N ALA A 58 16.09 5.71 9.07
CA ALA A 58 17.31 6.27 8.53
C ALA A 58 18.56 5.38 8.76
N GLU A 59 18.49 4.42 9.69
CA GLU A 59 19.64 3.60 10.12
C GLU A 59 19.58 2.17 9.57
N ILE A 60 18.41 1.74 9.09
CA ILE A 60 18.25 0.42 8.50
C ILE A 60 18.59 0.41 7.00
N PRO A 61 18.96 -0.76 6.44
CA PRO A 61 19.30 -0.85 5.01
C PRO A 61 18.13 -0.34 4.13
N PRO A 62 18.39 0.59 3.20
CA PRO A 62 17.32 1.08 2.31
C PRO A 62 16.85 -0.01 1.35
N VAL A 63 15.54 -0.06 1.11
CA VAL A 63 14.89 -1.06 0.27
C VAL A 63 14.00 -0.41 -0.78
N ASP A 64 13.78 -1.11 -1.91
CA ASP A 64 12.87 -0.63 -2.95
C ASP A 64 11.40 -0.66 -2.50
N ILE A 65 11.02 -1.67 -1.74
CA ILE A 65 9.64 -1.92 -1.32
C ILE A 65 9.60 -2.09 0.20
N ILE A 66 8.70 -1.36 0.86
CA ILE A 66 8.30 -1.66 2.25
C ILE A 66 6.87 -2.21 2.21
N CYS A 67 6.66 -3.39 2.80
CA CYS A 67 5.35 -3.99 2.99
C CYS A 67 4.93 -3.90 4.46
N ALA A 68 3.63 -3.66 4.71
CA ALA A 68 3.08 -3.58 6.06
C ALA A 68 1.66 -4.16 6.12
N GLY A 69 1.43 -5.09 7.04
CA GLY A 69 0.10 -5.60 7.40
C GLY A 69 -0.28 -5.10 8.80
N SER A 70 -0.52 -3.80 8.96
CA SER A 70 -0.76 -3.21 10.28
C SER A 70 -2.07 -3.71 10.90
N PRO A 71 -2.13 -3.89 12.25
CA PRO A 71 -3.37 -4.21 12.95
C PRO A 71 -4.48 -3.19 12.66
N CYS A 72 -5.72 -3.69 12.44
CA CYS A 72 -6.86 -2.83 12.09
C CYS A 72 -7.30 -1.93 13.26
N GLN A 73 -7.09 -2.36 14.50
CA GLN A 73 -7.54 -1.65 15.71
C GLN A 73 -6.83 -0.31 15.91
N ASP A 74 -5.63 -0.16 15.37
CA ASP A 74 -4.80 1.04 15.53
C ASP A 74 -5.15 2.19 14.56
N LEU A 75 -6.01 1.96 13.58
CA LEU A 75 -6.48 3.01 12.68
C LEU A 75 -7.51 3.93 13.35
N SER A 76 -8.31 3.41 14.29
CA SER A 76 -9.41 4.14 14.94
C SER A 76 -8.94 5.25 15.92
N ILE A 77 -7.69 5.24 16.36
CA ILE A 77 -7.11 6.25 17.24
C ILE A 77 -6.83 7.57 16.50
N ALA A 78 -6.76 7.54 15.16
CA ALA A 78 -6.56 8.73 14.32
C ALA A 78 -7.72 9.74 14.38
N GLY A 79 -8.88 9.38 14.99
CA GLY A 79 -10.09 10.22 15.03
C GLY A 79 -10.16 11.28 16.12
N ARG A 80 -9.29 11.29 17.13
CA ARG A 80 -9.22 12.38 18.11
C ARG A 80 -8.18 13.41 17.68
N ARG A 81 -8.65 14.42 16.96
CA ARG A 81 -7.93 15.68 16.76
C ARG A 81 -7.88 16.45 18.10
N GLU A 82 -6.96 16.10 18.97
CA GLU A 82 -6.49 16.99 20.02
C GLU A 82 -5.20 17.63 19.50
N GLY A 83 -5.30 18.87 19.04
CA GLY A 83 -4.21 19.80 18.74
C GLY A 83 -3.03 19.29 17.87
N LEU A 84 -2.17 20.20 17.45
CA LEU A 84 -0.94 19.92 16.65
C LEU A 84 0.08 18.99 17.38
N ASP A 85 -0.13 18.70 18.68
CA ASP A 85 0.71 17.84 19.51
C ASP A 85 0.08 16.47 19.87
N GLY A 86 -1.12 16.15 19.35
CA GLY A 86 -1.79 14.85 19.57
C GLY A 86 -0.97 13.73 18.92
N LYS A 87 -0.27 12.96 19.72
CA LYS A 87 0.56 11.81 19.32
C LYS A 87 -0.25 10.89 18.43
N ARG A 88 0.12 10.83 17.14
CA ARG A 88 -0.29 9.78 16.19
C ARG A 88 0.34 8.47 16.65
N SER A 89 -0.28 7.79 17.61
CA SER A 89 0.29 6.68 18.36
C SER A 89 -0.01 5.29 17.78
N GLY A 90 -0.74 5.22 16.66
CA GLY A 90 -1.07 3.94 16.04
C GLY A 90 0.13 3.32 15.30
N LEU A 91 0.21 1.99 15.32
CA LEU A 91 1.30 1.23 14.70
C LEU A 91 1.46 1.52 13.19
N PHE A 92 0.37 1.82 12.48
CA PHE A 92 0.42 2.28 11.10
C PHE A 92 1.25 3.56 10.92
N TYR A 93 1.17 4.50 11.86
CA TYR A 93 1.97 5.74 11.81
C TYR A 93 3.45 5.50 12.03
N HIS A 94 3.82 4.46 12.83
CA HIS A 94 5.21 4.03 12.94
C HIS A 94 5.73 3.48 11.61
N ALA A 95 4.91 2.72 10.86
CA ALA A 95 5.29 2.28 9.52
C ALA A 95 5.53 3.49 8.59
N MET A 96 4.66 4.49 8.61
CA MET A 96 4.83 5.70 7.79
C MET A 96 6.00 6.56 8.24
N ARG A 97 6.31 6.60 9.55
CA ARG A 97 7.52 7.25 10.08
C ARG A 97 8.77 6.61 9.50
N ILE A 98 8.89 5.30 9.54
CA ILE A 98 10.02 4.55 8.96
C ILE A 98 10.18 4.85 7.47
N VAL A 99 9.07 4.85 6.72
CA VAL A 99 9.08 5.21 5.30
C VAL A 99 9.64 6.62 5.09
N ARG A 100 9.20 7.60 5.89
CA ARG A 100 9.67 9.01 5.76
C ARG A 100 11.14 9.16 6.13
N GLU A 101 11.56 8.59 7.26
CA GLU A 101 12.95 8.61 7.71
C GLU A 101 13.89 8.01 6.65
N MET A 102 13.52 6.88 6.04
CA MET A 102 14.31 6.29 4.95
C MET A 102 14.32 7.19 3.70
N ARG A 103 13.16 7.77 3.33
CA ARG A 103 13.10 8.68 2.17
C ARG A 103 13.92 9.93 2.39
N GLU A 104 13.86 10.53 3.56
CA GLU A 104 14.64 11.69 3.93
C GLU A 104 16.16 11.39 3.87
N LYS A 105 16.59 10.30 4.50
CA LYS A 105 17.99 9.86 4.48
C LYS A 105 18.51 9.57 3.07
N THR A 106 17.65 9.10 2.18
CA THR A 106 18.04 8.72 0.81
C THR A 106 17.69 9.76 -0.25
N ASN A 107 17.34 11.00 0.15
CA ASN A 107 16.91 12.08 -0.75
C ASN A 107 15.76 11.64 -1.68
N GLY A 108 14.78 10.93 -1.14
CA GLY A 108 13.60 10.46 -1.85
C GLY A 108 13.82 9.21 -2.72
N LYS A 109 15.00 8.61 -2.70
CA LYS A 109 15.32 7.46 -3.56
C LYS A 109 14.67 6.16 -3.08
N TYR A 110 14.61 5.94 -1.77
CA TYR A 110 14.06 4.73 -1.14
C TYR A 110 13.15 5.07 0.04
N PRO A 111 12.10 4.25 0.31
CA PRO A 111 11.58 3.24 -0.59
C PRO A 111 10.94 3.87 -1.82
N ARG A 112 10.86 3.09 -2.90
CA ARG A 112 10.16 3.45 -4.13
C ARG A 112 8.67 3.17 -4.02
N PHE A 113 8.34 2.09 -3.31
CA PHE A 113 6.97 1.62 -3.11
C PHE A 113 6.71 1.32 -1.64
N PHE A 114 5.48 1.61 -1.22
CA PHE A 114 4.91 1.14 0.02
C PHE A 114 3.68 0.30 -0.30
N VAL A 115 3.62 -0.90 0.25
CA VAL A 115 2.49 -1.82 0.11
C VAL A 115 1.84 -2.00 1.47
N TRP A 116 0.54 -1.78 1.54
CA TRP A 116 -0.22 -1.96 2.77
C TRP A 116 -1.33 -2.97 2.57
N GLU A 117 -1.45 -3.94 3.48
CA GLU A 117 -2.51 -4.93 3.52
C GLU A 117 -3.39 -4.71 4.74
N ASN A 118 -4.71 -4.84 4.57
CA ASN A 118 -5.63 -4.80 5.69
C ASN A 118 -6.97 -5.51 5.39
N VAL A 119 -7.78 -5.68 6.42
CA VAL A 119 -9.14 -6.22 6.31
C VAL A 119 -10.11 -5.19 5.74
N LEU A 120 -11.24 -5.66 5.16
CA LEU A 120 -12.27 -4.77 4.60
C LEU A 120 -12.90 -3.83 5.64
N GLY A 121 -12.82 -4.18 6.93
CA GLY A 121 -13.27 -3.33 8.02
C GLY A 121 -12.70 -1.92 7.98
N ALA A 122 -11.48 -1.72 7.46
CA ALA A 122 -10.87 -0.40 7.28
C ALA A 122 -11.72 0.56 6.41
N PHE A 123 -12.52 0.03 5.46
CA PHE A 123 -13.43 0.85 4.65
C PHE A 123 -14.63 1.39 5.40
N THR A 124 -15.01 0.76 6.52
CA THR A 124 -16.25 1.07 7.25
C THR A 124 -16.00 1.61 8.66
N SER A 125 -14.85 1.34 9.24
CA SER A 125 -14.49 1.78 10.59
C SER A 125 -14.50 3.30 10.73
N ASN A 126 -14.79 3.79 11.93
CA ASN A 126 -14.81 5.19 12.29
C ASN A 126 -15.59 6.06 11.28
N ALA A 127 -16.84 5.66 10.95
CA ALA A 127 -17.66 6.31 9.92
C ALA A 127 -16.91 6.44 8.58
N ARG A 128 -16.12 5.44 8.18
CA ARG A 128 -15.33 5.36 6.94
C ARG A 128 -14.13 6.32 6.87
N ARG A 129 -13.76 6.91 8.01
CA ARG A 129 -12.68 7.89 8.10
C ARG A 129 -11.30 7.24 8.22
N ASP A 130 -11.23 5.99 8.69
CA ASP A 130 -9.93 5.34 8.91
C ASP A 130 -9.20 5.10 7.59
N PHE A 131 -9.87 4.63 6.55
CA PHE A 131 -9.25 4.47 5.24
C PHE A 131 -8.91 5.82 4.58
N LYS A 132 -9.74 6.87 4.81
CA LYS A 132 -9.38 8.24 4.44
C LYS A 132 -8.06 8.65 5.09
N ALA A 133 -7.93 8.46 6.40
CA ALA A 133 -6.73 8.80 7.15
C ALA A 133 -5.48 8.05 6.62
N VAL A 134 -5.61 6.77 6.25
CA VAL A 134 -4.54 6.00 5.61
C VAL A 134 -4.11 6.65 4.29
N LEU A 135 -5.06 7.00 3.43
CA LEU A 135 -4.76 7.64 2.15
C LEU A 135 -4.11 9.02 2.33
N GLU A 136 -4.60 9.82 3.27
CA GLU A 136 -4.05 11.15 3.58
C GLU A 136 -2.66 11.08 4.18
N GLU A 137 -2.42 10.10 5.07
CA GLU A 137 -1.12 9.91 5.69
C GLU A 137 -0.04 9.48 4.67
N ILE A 138 -0.39 8.58 3.75
CA ILE A 138 0.51 8.15 2.66
C ILE A 138 0.69 9.27 1.64
N GLY A 139 -0.42 9.91 1.24
CA GLY A 139 -0.44 10.92 0.18
C GLY A 139 0.06 12.30 0.60
N GLN A 140 0.19 12.55 1.91
CA GLN A 140 0.49 13.87 2.49
C GLN A 140 -0.38 14.99 1.89
N ALA A 141 -1.67 14.69 1.71
CA ALA A 141 -2.64 15.59 1.11
C ALA A 141 -4.04 15.32 1.67
N ASP A 142 -4.91 16.35 1.69
CA ASP A 142 -6.33 16.14 1.97
C ASP A 142 -6.98 15.39 0.80
N ILE A 143 -7.66 14.28 1.13
CA ILE A 143 -8.32 13.40 0.16
C ILE A 143 -9.82 13.43 0.43
N PRO A 144 -10.62 13.94 -0.51
CA PRO A 144 -12.06 14.03 -0.30
C PRO A 144 -12.69 12.64 -0.18
N MET A 145 -13.73 12.55 0.64
CA MET A 145 -14.58 11.36 0.65
C MET A 145 -15.24 11.17 -0.72
N PRO A 146 -15.40 9.94 -1.19
CA PRO A 146 -16.16 9.67 -2.40
C PRO A 146 -17.57 10.27 -2.32
N ALA A 147 -18.09 10.80 -3.43
CA ALA A 147 -19.45 11.39 -3.48
C ALA A 147 -20.55 10.41 -3.03
N SER A 148 -20.34 9.10 -3.24
CA SER A 148 -21.22 8.03 -2.75
C SER A 148 -21.16 7.84 -1.23
N GLY A 149 -20.25 8.48 -0.54
CA GLY A 149 -19.94 8.27 0.87
C GLY A 149 -19.36 6.88 1.18
N ARG A 150 -18.98 6.10 0.17
CA ARG A 150 -18.45 4.73 0.33
C ARG A 150 -17.17 4.54 -0.48
N TRP A 151 -16.19 3.87 0.11
CA TRP A 151 -14.99 3.45 -0.60
C TRP A 151 -15.30 2.31 -1.56
N ALA A 152 -14.84 2.45 -2.80
CA ALA A 152 -14.97 1.38 -3.79
C ALA A 152 -13.94 0.25 -3.50
N ARG A 153 -14.24 -0.96 -3.98
CA ARG A 153 -13.34 -2.12 -3.84
C ARG A 153 -12.03 -1.99 -4.62
N ALA A 154 -11.95 -1.03 -5.53
CA ALA A 154 -10.74 -0.62 -6.22
C ALA A 154 -10.81 0.87 -6.51
N GLY A 155 -9.67 1.54 -6.44
CA GLY A 155 -9.57 2.96 -6.71
C GLY A 155 -8.14 3.44 -6.82
N MET A 156 -8.00 4.70 -7.16
CA MET A 156 -6.70 5.36 -7.27
C MET A 156 -6.83 6.83 -6.88
N VAL A 157 -5.84 7.35 -6.19
CA VAL A 157 -5.66 8.77 -5.91
C VAL A 157 -4.24 9.19 -6.24
N ARG A 158 -4.04 10.46 -6.57
CA ARG A 158 -2.72 11.04 -6.83
C ARG A 158 -2.55 12.29 -5.99
N SER A 159 -1.40 12.40 -5.35
CA SER A 159 -0.94 13.60 -4.67
C SER A 159 0.32 14.16 -5.34
N LYS A 160 0.87 15.22 -4.77
CA LYS A 160 2.19 15.74 -5.20
C LYS A 160 3.31 14.74 -4.86
N GLU A 161 3.15 13.99 -3.77
CA GLU A 161 4.18 13.08 -3.22
C GLU A 161 4.15 11.69 -3.84
N CYS A 162 2.96 11.15 -4.13
CA CYS A 162 2.83 9.78 -4.61
C CYS A 162 1.55 9.54 -5.42
N GLY A 163 1.54 8.42 -6.14
CA GLY A 163 0.34 7.79 -6.66
C GLY A 163 -0.03 6.61 -5.78
N ILE A 164 -1.29 6.51 -5.36
CA ILE A 164 -1.81 5.43 -4.52
C ILE A 164 -2.89 4.71 -5.30
N ALA A 165 -2.81 3.39 -5.37
CA ALA A 165 -3.86 2.54 -5.92
C ALA A 165 -4.19 1.45 -4.92
N TRP A 166 -5.48 1.07 -4.83
CA TRP A 166 -5.91 -0.04 -3.98
C TRP A 166 -6.87 -0.97 -4.70
N ARG A 167 -6.90 -2.21 -4.24
CA ARG A 167 -7.83 -3.22 -4.70
C ARG A 167 -8.12 -4.23 -3.59
N VAL A 168 -9.36 -4.68 -3.53
CA VAL A 168 -9.72 -5.85 -2.73
C VAL A 168 -9.41 -7.11 -3.55
N LEU A 169 -8.62 -7.99 -2.97
CA LEU A 169 -8.30 -9.31 -3.51
C LEU A 169 -8.85 -10.38 -2.58
N ASP A 170 -9.32 -11.48 -3.16
CA ASP A 170 -9.80 -12.64 -2.42
C ASP A 170 -8.90 -13.84 -2.71
N ALA A 171 -8.40 -14.45 -1.65
CA ALA A 171 -7.44 -15.56 -1.72
C ALA A 171 -7.96 -16.75 -2.55
N GLN A 172 -9.28 -17.00 -2.57
CA GLN A 172 -9.87 -18.12 -3.32
C GLN A 172 -9.54 -18.08 -4.82
N PHE A 173 -9.29 -16.89 -5.38
CA PHE A 173 -8.93 -16.74 -6.81
C PHE A 173 -7.42 -16.87 -7.07
N TRP A 174 -6.63 -17.18 -6.04
CA TRP A 174 -5.17 -17.26 -6.11
C TRP A 174 -4.62 -18.63 -5.69
N GLY A 175 -5.44 -19.68 -5.84
CA GLY A 175 -5.02 -21.05 -5.59
C GLY A 175 -5.15 -21.52 -4.13
N VAL A 176 -5.82 -20.74 -3.30
CA VAL A 176 -6.12 -21.11 -1.90
C VAL A 176 -7.61 -21.32 -1.75
N PRO A 177 -8.09 -22.48 -1.26
CA PRO A 177 -9.52 -22.76 -1.08
C PRO A 177 -10.08 -22.05 0.18
N GLN A 178 -9.89 -20.75 0.27
CA GLN A 178 -10.32 -19.92 1.38
C GLN A 178 -10.90 -18.59 0.87
N HIS A 179 -12.14 -18.31 1.25
CA HIS A 179 -12.72 -16.99 1.07
C HIS A 179 -12.10 -16.02 2.07
N ARG A 180 -11.08 -15.27 1.62
CA ARG A 180 -10.32 -14.31 2.44
C ARG A 180 -10.08 -13.03 1.66
N GLU A 181 -10.98 -12.08 1.83
CA GLU A 181 -10.85 -10.77 1.19
C GLU A 181 -9.93 -9.84 1.99
N ARG A 182 -9.02 -9.17 1.29
CA ARG A 182 -8.11 -8.17 1.85
C ARG A 182 -7.98 -6.97 0.93
N ILE A 183 -7.80 -5.80 1.52
CA ILE A 183 -7.42 -4.59 0.83
C ILE A 183 -5.90 -4.67 0.61
N PHE A 184 -5.47 -4.54 -0.63
CA PHE A 184 -4.07 -4.27 -0.96
C PHE A 184 -3.99 -2.86 -1.53
N LEU A 185 -3.14 -2.04 -0.91
CA LEU A 185 -2.84 -0.69 -1.35
C LEU A 185 -1.38 -0.61 -1.73
N VAL A 186 -1.08 0.00 -2.87
CA VAL A 186 0.28 0.26 -3.34
C VAL A 186 0.43 1.75 -3.54
N ALA A 187 1.40 2.33 -2.87
CA ALA A 187 1.84 3.71 -3.09
C ALA A 187 3.19 3.71 -3.81
N GLY A 188 3.28 4.47 -4.91
CA GLY A 188 4.53 4.73 -5.62
C GLY A 188 4.94 6.18 -5.41
N PHE A 189 6.10 6.39 -4.76
CA PHE A 189 6.58 7.73 -4.41
C PHE A 189 7.24 8.43 -5.59
N ARG A 190 7.05 9.77 -5.71
CA ARG A 190 7.71 10.59 -6.71
C ARG A 190 9.21 10.72 -6.46
N GLY A 191 9.96 10.98 -7.50
CA GLY A 191 11.44 10.91 -7.51
C GLY A 191 11.93 9.67 -8.26
N TRP A 192 11.03 8.69 -8.44
CA TRP A 192 11.19 7.60 -9.36
C TRP A 192 10.24 7.80 -10.54
N GLY A 193 10.76 8.01 -11.75
CA GLY A 193 9.97 8.31 -12.97
C GLY A 193 9.01 7.21 -13.42
N GLY A 194 8.41 6.50 -12.49
CA GLY A 194 7.69 5.24 -12.70
C GLY A 194 6.17 5.26 -12.57
N THR A 195 5.55 6.33 -12.11
CA THR A 195 4.07 6.36 -12.10
C THR A 195 3.47 6.47 -13.51
N SER A 196 4.23 6.94 -14.49
CA SER A 196 3.82 6.91 -15.91
C SER A 196 3.84 5.50 -16.52
N ARG A 197 4.62 4.55 -15.96
CA ARG A 197 4.68 3.17 -16.46
C ARG A 197 3.54 2.27 -16.01
N TYR A 198 2.77 2.69 -15.00
CA TYR A 198 1.57 1.98 -14.54
C TYR A 198 0.28 2.60 -15.07
N SER A 199 0.36 3.55 -15.98
CA SER A 199 -0.78 3.93 -16.80
C SER A 199 -1.21 2.72 -17.63
N LEU A 200 -2.51 2.47 -17.70
CA LEU A 200 -3.03 1.43 -18.61
C LEU A 200 -2.48 1.70 -20.01
N THR A 201 -1.98 0.67 -20.67
CA THR A 201 -1.56 0.80 -22.07
C THR A 201 -2.76 1.23 -22.93
N GLN A 202 -2.50 1.88 -24.07
CA GLN A 202 -3.55 2.24 -25.03
C GLN A 202 -4.47 1.05 -25.34
N LYS A 203 -3.87 -0.12 -25.59
CA LYS A 203 -4.61 -1.37 -25.86
C LYS A 203 -5.48 -1.79 -24.68
N ALA A 204 -5.01 -1.61 -23.46
CA ALA A 204 -5.79 -1.90 -22.24
C ALA A 204 -6.94 -0.92 -22.07
N CYS A 205 -6.72 0.39 -22.28
CA CYS A 205 -7.76 1.42 -22.22
C CYS A 205 -8.84 1.17 -23.28
N ALA A 206 -8.46 0.95 -24.53
CA ALA A 206 -9.37 0.61 -25.63
C ALA A 206 -10.17 -0.68 -25.34
N GLY A 207 -9.51 -1.68 -24.74
CA GLY A 207 -10.15 -2.93 -24.33
C GLY A 207 -11.18 -2.75 -23.21
N ILE A 208 -10.95 -1.84 -22.25
CA ILE A 208 -11.92 -1.52 -21.19
C ILE A 208 -13.14 -0.84 -21.79
N LEU A 209 -12.94 0.19 -22.63
CA LEU A 209 -14.02 0.92 -23.29
C LEU A 209 -14.89 -0.02 -24.16
N ARG A 210 -14.24 -0.86 -24.97
CA ARG A 210 -14.94 -1.85 -25.79
C ARG A 210 -15.79 -2.79 -24.96
N ARG A 211 -15.24 -3.42 -23.90
CA ARG A 211 -15.97 -4.35 -23.03
C ARG A 211 -17.11 -3.68 -22.25
N ALA A 212 -16.94 -2.41 -21.86
CA ALA A 212 -18.02 -1.65 -21.24
C ALA A 212 -19.19 -1.48 -22.21
N LYS A 213 -18.90 -1.07 -23.44
CA LYS A 213 -19.88 -0.91 -24.52
C LYS A 213 -20.60 -2.24 -24.87
N GLU A 214 -19.84 -3.32 -25.07
CA GLU A 214 -20.36 -4.66 -25.38
C GLU A 214 -21.28 -5.20 -24.28
N ARG A 215 -21.06 -4.83 -23.03
CA ARG A 215 -21.85 -5.26 -21.86
C ARG A 215 -22.94 -4.27 -21.47
N GLY A 216 -23.17 -3.20 -22.26
CA GLY A 216 -24.14 -2.16 -21.95
C GLY A 216 -23.90 -1.43 -20.61
N LYS A 217 -22.64 -1.43 -20.11
CA LYS A 217 -22.30 -0.75 -18.85
C LYS A 217 -21.81 0.66 -19.14
N CYS A 218 -22.51 1.66 -18.57
CA CYS A 218 -22.03 3.03 -18.54
C CYS A 218 -20.85 3.15 -17.56
N LEU A 219 -19.74 3.65 -18.04
CA LEU A 219 -18.63 4.06 -17.17
C LEU A 219 -18.92 5.45 -16.60
N PRO A 220 -18.42 5.79 -15.40
CA PRO A 220 -18.43 7.17 -14.94
C PRO A 220 -17.79 8.09 -15.98
N GLU A 221 -18.40 9.23 -16.28
CA GLU A 221 -17.99 10.16 -17.35
C GLU A 221 -16.50 10.53 -17.29
N MET A 222 -16.00 10.82 -16.08
CA MET A 222 -14.56 11.12 -15.86
C MET A 222 -13.66 9.95 -16.24
N LEU A 223 -14.06 8.72 -15.89
CA LEU A 223 -13.29 7.51 -16.20
C LEU A 223 -13.30 7.23 -17.71
N GLU A 224 -14.45 7.38 -18.36
CA GLU A 224 -14.59 7.20 -19.81
C GLU A 224 -13.73 8.21 -20.57
N THR A 225 -13.76 9.48 -20.18
CA THR A 225 -12.94 10.56 -20.76
C THR A 225 -11.44 10.27 -20.62
N VAL A 226 -10.99 9.85 -19.43
CA VAL A 226 -9.57 9.52 -19.20
C VAL A 226 -9.13 8.31 -20.00
N LEU A 227 -9.93 7.25 -20.05
CA LEU A 227 -9.63 6.06 -20.84
C LEU A 227 -9.63 6.35 -22.34
N ALA A 228 -10.57 7.16 -22.85
CA ALA A 228 -10.64 7.58 -24.24
C ALA A 228 -9.40 8.41 -24.63
N ARG A 229 -9.03 9.40 -23.79
CA ARG A 229 -7.81 10.20 -24.02
C ARG A 229 -6.56 9.33 -24.07
N GLN A 230 -6.44 8.36 -23.17
CA GLN A 230 -5.26 7.49 -23.09
C GLN A 230 -5.27 6.40 -24.18
N ALA A 231 -6.43 6.00 -24.71
CA ALA A 231 -6.55 5.09 -25.83
C ALA A 231 -6.12 5.75 -27.16
N HIS A 232 -6.19 7.10 -27.26
CA HIS A 232 -5.91 7.86 -28.49
C HIS A 232 -4.58 8.65 -28.43
N ASN A 233 -3.97 8.86 -27.24
CA ASN A 233 -2.69 9.58 -27.12
C ASN A 233 -1.49 8.67 -27.40
N GLY A 234 -1.26 8.41 -28.66
CA GLY A 234 -0.13 7.61 -29.13
C GLY A 234 0.27 8.01 -30.53
N ASP A 235 0.61 9.29 -30.70
CA ASP A 235 1.50 9.80 -31.74
C ASP A 235 2.44 10.82 -31.10
#